data_8ca27d5760e30da9c8ff3d015159ca12
#
_entry.id   8ca27d5760e30da9c8ff3d015159ca12
#
_cell.length_a   1.000
_cell.length_b   1.000
_cell.length_c   1.000
_cell.angle_alpha   90.00
_cell.angle_beta   90.00
_cell.angle_gamma   90.00
#
_symmetry.space_group_name_H-M   'P 1'
#
loop_
_entity.id
_entity.type
_entity.pdbx_description
1 polymer ?
#
loop_
_entity_poly.entity_id
_entity_poly.type
_entity_poly.pdbx_seq_one_letter_code
_entity_poly.pdbx_strand_id
1 'polypeptide(L)'
;AFARFATLDPALAFFLTAAVGAFYFASRAQDFASRAGRAWMLGASAMLAMGTLTKGPIALVLGGVIALTWILIEHRGREIRRMPLVGCSLVYLALVLPWFVIAESRNPGFIRFFVVHEHLRRFFSSSEHGWGPYFFVPVVIGGAWPWLYFVPAGISSIASASPERRRQEKSALRLLVAWFAVIFILFSIPRSKLGSYMLPAMPPIAVLAGVALSRIATMGREQVAKIARGFVLINAIAAAIAIVVLWAIRDRIGAMLAEDGALIAAAIALGSIAAGMLLSGGFRPARAFAGIALAMALTTWLGERARAAAGAFTTYRQLAAQARRYSGCEIGSYRHYVQSLPFYTGRREILVQYWGELAPFANTPEEKAGFIGSAAKFQELWGSEKCVLLIANRKDLPELKRVLVPAPRVAGCEGKKLILYNRDPEDRPPDCGSGGKADAADSAVLGNGPDGL
;
A
#
# COMPACT_ATOMS: atom_id res chain seq x y z
N ALA A 1 8.52 -3.85 -2.40
CA ALA A 1 7.52 -3.44 -3.40
C ALA A 1 6.67 -2.26 -2.87
N PHE A 2 5.93 -2.43 -1.76
CA PHE A 2 5.00 -1.39 -1.25
C PHE A 2 5.65 -0.04 -0.92
N ALA A 3 6.93 0.01 -0.56
CA ALA A 3 7.64 1.26 -0.27
C ALA A 3 7.81 2.19 -1.48
N ARG A 4 7.57 1.69 -2.70
CA ARG A 4 7.64 2.47 -3.95
C ARG A 4 6.28 2.99 -4.42
N PHE A 5 5.19 2.56 -3.80
CA PHE A 5 3.90 3.20 -4.01
C PHE A 5 3.86 4.50 -3.22
N ALA A 6 3.36 5.56 -3.81
CA ALA A 6 3.12 6.83 -3.14
C ALA A 6 1.95 6.70 -2.13
N THR A 7 2.15 5.85 -1.10
CA THR A 7 1.20 5.63 -0.02
C THR A 7 1.81 6.09 1.31
N LEU A 8 0.97 6.40 2.27
CA LEU A 8 1.39 6.84 3.60
C LEU A 8 1.86 5.66 4.50
N ASP A 9 1.67 4.42 4.05
CA ASP A 9 1.99 3.21 4.81
C ASP A 9 3.47 3.04 5.14
N PRO A 10 4.43 3.32 4.24
CA PRO A 10 5.86 3.27 4.57
C PRO A 10 6.25 4.25 5.68
N ALA A 11 5.71 5.48 5.65
CA ALA A 11 5.98 6.48 6.67
C ALA A 11 5.36 6.07 8.01
N LEU A 12 4.11 5.57 8.02
CA LEU A 12 3.49 5.00 9.21
C LEU A 12 4.33 3.85 9.79
N ALA A 13 4.79 2.92 8.92
CA ALA A 13 5.63 1.79 9.35
C ALA A 13 6.95 2.26 9.99
N PHE A 14 7.57 3.29 9.43
CA PHE A 14 8.78 3.90 9.99
C PHE A 14 8.53 4.50 11.38
N PHE A 15 7.54 5.38 11.51
CA PHE A 15 7.25 6.04 12.77
C PHE A 15 6.78 5.07 13.85
N LEU A 16 5.96 4.07 13.49
CA LEU A 16 5.54 3.04 14.44
C LEU A 16 6.73 2.18 14.89
N THR A 17 7.63 1.82 13.97
CA THR A 17 8.85 1.07 14.31
C THR A 17 9.74 1.85 15.28
N ALA A 18 9.95 3.14 15.02
CA ALA A 18 10.71 4.01 15.90
C ALA A 18 10.04 4.16 17.27
N ALA A 19 8.70 4.28 17.31
CA ALA A 19 7.95 4.39 18.56
C ALA A 19 8.02 3.12 19.40
N VAL A 20 7.79 1.93 18.78
CA VAL A 20 7.87 0.63 19.49
C VAL A 20 9.31 0.36 19.94
N GLY A 21 10.30 0.69 19.12
CA GLY A 21 11.73 0.61 19.49
C GLY A 21 12.05 1.50 20.69
N ALA A 22 11.64 2.75 20.67
CA ALA A 22 11.84 3.68 21.79
C ALA A 22 11.11 3.21 23.06
N PHE A 23 9.89 2.71 22.94
CA PHE A 23 9.16 2.07 24.06
C PHE A 23 9.95 0.87 24.64
N TYR A 24 10.50 0.02 23.77
CA TYR A 24 11.32 -1.12 24.20
C TYR A 24 12.55 -0.64 24.96
N PHE A 25 13.28 0.37 24.47
CA PHE A 25 14.44 0.92 25.17
C PHE A 25 14.04 1.59 26.49
N ALA A 26 12.90 2.26 26.57
CA ALA A 26 12.36 2.78 27.83
C ALA A 26 12.11 1.66 28.85
N SER A 27 11.53 0.53 28.40
CA SER A 27 11.28 -0.64 29.24
C SER A 27 12.56 -1.34 29.73
N ARG A 28 13.69 -1.09 29.08
CA ARG A 28 15.03 -1.61 29.42
C ARG A 28 15.85 -0.67 30.30
N ALA A 29 15.44 0.60 30.42
CA ALA A 29 16.01 1.51 31.39
C ALA A 29 15.77 1.00 32.84
N GLN A 30 16.48 1.52 33.78
CA GLN A 30 16.32 1.11 35.18
C GLN A 30 14.88 1.27 35.68
N ASP A 31 14.19 2.34 35.25
CA ASP A 31 12.79 2.62 35.49
C ASP A 31 12.27 3.54 34.38
N PHE A 32 10.97 3.46 34.03
CA PHE A 32 10.30 4.42 33.14
C PHE A 32 10.39 5.88 33.66
N ALA A 33 10.43 6.04 34.98
CA ALA A 33 10.61 7.34 35.65
C ALA A 33 12.07 7.85 35.64
N SER A 34 13.04 7.01 35.29
CA SER A 34 14.43 7.44 35.16
C SER A 34 14.60 8.46 34.02
N ARG A 35 15.70 9.25 34.05
CA ARG A 35 15.98 10.23 33.00
C ARG A 35 15.98 9.57 31.59
N ALA A 36 16.65 8.44 31.47
CA ALA A 36 16.70 7.68 30.22
C ALA A 36 15.33 7.11 29.83
N GLY A 37 14.61 6.49 30.78
CA GLY A 37 13.26 5.96 30.55
C GLY A 37 12.28 7.04 30.07
N ARG A 38 12.29 8.21 30.72
CA ARG A 38 11.50 9.38 30.31
C ARG A 38 11.85 9.86 28.91
N ALA A 39 13.14 10.01 28.59
CA ALA A 39 13.58 10.47 27.29
C ALA A 39 13.09 9.53 26.16
N TRP A 40 13.22 8.22 26.36
CA TRP A 40 12.74 7.23 25.39
C TRP A 40 11.21 7.24 25.26
N MET A 41 10.46 7.40 26.34
CA MET A 41 9.00 7.48 26.31
C MET A 41 8.51 8.74 25.58
N LEU A 42 9.14 9.90 25.83
CA LEU A 42 8.82 11.13 25.11
C LEU A 42 9.17 11.01 23.63
N GLY A 43 10.29 10.34 23.29
CA GLY A 43 10.66 10.02 21.92
C GLY A 43 9.63 9.10 21.24
N ALA A 44 9.16 8.06 21.94
CA ALA A 44 8.09 7.21 21.45
C ALA A 44 6.80 7.98 21.15
N SER A 45 6.42 8.89 22.06
CA SER A 45 5.26 9.75 21.89
C SER A 45 5.39 10.70 20.69
N ALA A 46 6.56 11.30 20.49
CA ALA A 46 6.83 12.14 19.34
C ALA A 46 6.72 11.34 18.02
N MET A 47 7.24 10.12 17.97
CA MET A 47 7.11 9.25 16.78
C MET A 47 5.66 8.87 16.53
N LEU A 48 4.86 8.57 17.56
CA LEU A 48 3.41 8.33 17.38
C LEU A 48 2.68 9.58 16.88
N ALA A 49 3.06 10.76 17.33
CA ALA A 49 2.52 12.03 16.85
C ALA A 49 2.81 12.21 15.35
N MET A 50 4.05 11.98 14.91
CA MET A 50 4.44 12.06 13.50
C MET A 50 3.71 11.01 12.65
N GLY A 51 3.53 9.79 13.18
CA GLY A 51 2.70 8.76 12.55
C GLY A 51 1.23 9.19 12.41
N THR A 52 0.70 9.87 13.42
CA THR A 52 -0.67 10.42 13.38
C THR A 52 -0.82 11.54 12.37
N LEU A 53 0.13 12.44 12.26
CA LEU A 53 0.17 13.46 11.20
C LEU A 53 0.28 12.85 9.81
N THR A 54 0.87 11.66 9.71
CA THR A 54 1.03 10.95 8.42
C THR A 54 -0.24 10.23 7.99
N LYS A 55 -0.87 9.45 8.86
CA LYS A 55 -1.99 8.56 8.49
C LYS A 55 -3.18 8.59 9.46
N GLY A 56 -3.20 9.55 10.36
CA GLY A 56 -4.29 9.70 11.33
C GLY A 56 -4.09 8.89 12.61
N PRO A 57 -5.11 8.84 13.48
CA PRO A 57 -5.01 8.31 14.84
C PRO A 57 -4.66 6.82 14.91
N ILE A 58 -4.66 6.11 13.79
CA ILE A 58 -4.29 4.68 13.74
C ILE A 58 -2.87 4.43 14.27
N ALA A 59 -1.94 5.37 14.11
CA ALA A 59 -0.59 5.26 14.65
C ALA A 59 -0.59 5.17 16.18
N LEU A 60 -1.38 6.03 16.83
CA LEU A 60 -1.54 6.03 18.29
C LEU A 60 -2.22 4.75 18.78
N VAL A 61 -3.29 4.32 18.07
CA VAL A 61 -4.02 3.10 18.41
C VAL A 61 -3.11 1.89 18.31
N LEU A 62 -2.39 1.71 17.20
CA LEU A 62 -1.47 0.58 17.02
C LEU A 62 -0.37 0.58 18.08
N GLY A 63 0.34 1.70 18.25
CA GLY A 63 1.43 1.79 19.23
C GLY A 63 0.94 1.56 20.65
N GLY A 64 -0.21 2.14 21.01
CA GLY A 64 -0.81 1.98 22.33
C GLY A 64 -1.26 0.55 22.60
N VAL A 65 -1.95 -0.10 21.66
CA VAL A 65 -2.40 -1.49 21.78
C VAL A 65 -1.21 -2.46 21.83
N ILE A 66 -0.16 -2.25 21.01
CA ILE A 66 1.06 -3.07 21.06
C ILE A 66 1.72 -2.98 22.45
N ALA A 67 1.93 -1.75 22.95
CA ALA A 67 2.54 -1.53 24.24
C ALA A 67 1.71 -2.15 25.38
N LEU A 68 0.39 -1.92 25.36
CA LEU A 68 -0.53 -2.46 26.36
C LEU A 68 -0.53 -4.00 26.33
N THR A 69 -0.63 -4.61 25.15
CA THR A 69 -0.60 -6.08 24.99
C THR A 69 0.68 -6.66 25.57
N TRP A 70 1.84 -6.05 25.26
CA TRP A 70 3.11 -6.50 25.81
C TRP A 70 3.18 -6.34 27.34
N ILE A 71 2.71 -5.21 27.90
CA ILE A 71 2.67 -4.96 29.35
C ILE A 71 1.81 -6.02 30.05
N LEU A 72 0.67 -6.39 29.46
CA LEU A 72 -0.21 -7.41 30.01
C LEU A 72 0.44 -8.81 29.96
N ILE A 73 1.08 -9.19 28.85
CA ILE A 73 1.79 -10.47 28.68
C ILE A 73 2.97 -10.57 29.67
N GLU A 74 3.65 -9.45 29.95
CA GLU A 74 4.79 -9.40 30.90
C GLU A 74 4.33 -9.24 32.36
N HIS A 75 3.03 -9.11 32.63
CA HIS A 75 2.48 -8.82 33.96
C HIS A 75 3.06 -7.55 34.61
N ARG A 76 3.42 -6.56 33.79
CA ARG A 76 4.07 -5.30 34.22
C ARG A 76 3.07 -4.15 34.42
N GLY A 77 1.79 -4.43 34.64
CA GLY A 77 0.73 -3.40 34.75
C GLY A 77 1.01 -2.33 35.82
N ARG A 78 1.72 -2.67 36.91
CA ARG A 78 2.09 -1.69 37.96
C ARG A 78 3.05 -0.60 37.43
N GLU A 79 3.80 -0.88 36.38
CA GLU A 79 4.77 0.06 35.81
C GLU A 79 4.10 1.18 35.01
N ILE A 80 2.85 1.01 34.55
CA ILE A 80 2.08 2.06 33.90
C ILE A 80 2.02 3.32 34.75
N ARG A 81 1.91 3.18 36.08
CA ARG A 81 1.89 4.32 37.01
C ARG A 81 3.22 5.09 37.08
N ARG A 82 4.31 4.47 36.64
CA ARG A 82 5.65 5.08 36.60
C ARG A 82 5.98 5.69 35.24
N MET A 83 5.14 5.46 34.24
CA MET A 83 5.32 6.05 32.92
C MET A 83 5.02 7.55 32.95
N PRO A 84 5.79 8.36 32.25
CA PRO A 84 5.57 9.81 32.17
C PRO A 84 4.41 10.15 31.22
N LEU A 85 3.21 9.60 31.47
CA LEU A 85 2.07 9.67 30.55
C LEU A 85 1.64 11.12 30.29
N VAL A 86 1.69 11.99 31.32
CA VAL A 86 1.37 13.42 31.17
C VAL A 86 2.35 14.08 30.19
N GLY A 87 3.66 13.86 30.38
CA GLY A 87 4.67 14.40 29.47
C GLY A 87 4.51 13.85 28.05
N CYS A 88 4.23 12.55 27.89
CA CYS A 88 3.93 11.93 26.61
C CYS A 88 2.71 12.57 25.93
N SER A 89 1.62 12.77 26.69
CA SER A 89 0.42 13.43 26.16
C SER A 89 0.68 14.86 25.73
N LEU A 90 1.45 15.62 26.52
CA LEU A 90 1.82 16.99 26.18
C LEU A 90 2.64 17.05 24.89
N VAL A 91 3.67 16.20 24.74
CA VAL A 91 4.47 16.13 23.50
C VAL A 91 3.59 15.73 22.31
N TYR A 92 2.75 14.71 22.47
CA TYR A 92 1.85 14.28 21.41
C TYR A 92 0.90 15.38 20.95
N LEU A 93 0.22 16.00 21.89
CA LEU A 93 -0.74 17.07 21.60
C LEU A 93 -0.06 18.32 21.04
N ALA A 94 1.10 18.70 21.55
CA ALA A 94 1.85 19.85 21.03
C ALA A 94 2.25 19.68 19.55
N LEU A 95 2.52 18.45 19.11
CA LEU A 95 2.85 18.14 17.72
C LEU A 95 1.63 18.00 16.84
N VAL A 96 0.54 17.39 17.34
CA VAL A 96 -0.62 17.03 16.53
C VAL A 96 -1.63 18.17 16.44
N LEU A 97 -1.95 18.84 17.57
CA LEU A 97 -3.03 19.82 17.63
C LEU A 97 -2.86 21.02 16.68
N PRO A 98 -1.67 21.63 16.52
CA PRO A 98 -1.55 22.80 15.66
C PRO A 98 -2.05 22.55 14.24
N TRP A 99 -1.70 21.38 13.68
CA TRP A 99 -2.15 21.02 12.34
C TRP A 99 -3.67 20.81 12.28
N PHE A 100 -4.25 20.07 13.23
CA PHE A 100 -5.68 19.81 13.25
C PHE A 100 -6.51 21.08 13.47
N VAL A 101 -6.03 21.99 14.32
CA VAL A 101 -6.68 23.30 14.56
C VAL A 101 -6.68 24.14 13.28
N ILE A 102 -5.53 24.23 12.59
CA ILE A 102 -5.44 24.97 11.33
C ILE A 102 -6.32 24.32 10.26
N ALA A 103 -6.30 22.98 10.16
CA ALA A 103 -7.12 22.26 9.19
C ALA A 103 -8.64 22.50 9.42
N GLU A 104 -9.10 22.42 10.67
CA GLU A 104 -10.50 22.70 11.04
C GLU A 104 -10.87 24.14 10.80
N SER A 105 -9.98 25.11 11.14
CA SER A 105 -10.28 26.54 10.93
C SER A 105 -10.41 26.91 9.45
N ARG A 106 -9.67 26.24 8.58
CA ARG A 106 -9.74 26.45 7.12
C ARG A 106 -10.85 25.63 6.46
N ASN A 107 -11.21 24.51 7.05
CA ASN A 107 -12.22 23.58 6.52
C ASN A 107 -13.16 23.15 7.65
N PRO A 108 -14.15 23.93 8.00
CA PRO A 108 -15.09 23.60 9.08
C PRO A 108 -15.75 22.23 8.89
N GLY A 109 -15.71 21.40 9.93
CA GLY A 109 -16.20 20.01 9.90
C GLY A 109 -15.13 18.98 9.50
N PHE A 110 -13.90 19.39 9.22
CA PHE A 110 -12.80 18.49 8.86
C PHE A 110 -12.54 17.44 9.94
N ILE A 111 -12.42 17.82 11.21
CA ILE A 111 -12.15 16.87 12.29
C ILE A 111 -13.26 15.82 12.40
N ARG A 112 -14.53 16.25 12.32
CA ARG A 112 -15.67 15.33 12.36
C ARG A 112 -15.62 14.33 11.20
N PHE A 113 -15.38 14.82 9.98
CA PHE A 113 -15.25 13.95 8.81
C PHE A 113 -14.09 13.00 8.98
N PHE A 114 -12.89 13.50 9.29
CA PHE A 114 -11.68 12.73 9.39
C PHE A 114 -11.74 11.63 10.45
N VAL A 115 -12.23 11.96 11.65
CA VAL A 115 -12.31 10.98 12.76
C VAL A 115 -13.51 10.04 12.59
N VAL A 116 -14.70 10.58 12.29
CA VAL A 116 -15.91 9.77 12.27
C VAL A 116 -16.07 9.03 10.94
N HIS A 117 -15.96 9.75 9.81
CA HIS A 117 -16.25 9.16 8.51
C HIS A 117 -15.07 8.29 8.02
N GLU A 118 -13.86 8.84 7.99
CA GLU A 118 -12.70 8.14 7.43
C GLU A 118 -12.16 7.03 8.34
N HIS A 119 -12.28 7.16 9.67
CA HIS A 119 -11.73 6.15 10.57
C HIS A 119 -12.81 5.23 11.15
N LEU A 120 -13.83 5.77 11.83
CA LEU A 120 -14.82 4.92 12.49
C LEU A 120 -15.80 4.27 11.49
N ARG A 121 -16.45 5.07 10.64
CA ARG A 121 -17.44 4.55 9.70
C ARG A 121 -16.82 3.60 8.67
N ARG A 122 -15.65 3.96 8.14
CA ARG A 122 -14.92 3.11 7.18
C ARG A 122 -14.44 1.80 7.80
N PHE A 123 -14.15 1.79 9.10
CA PHE A 123 -13.78 0.59 9.82
C PHE A 123 -14.96 -0.38 9.97
N PHE A 124 -16.17 0.13 10.25
CA PHE A 124 -17.35 -0.70 10.54
C PHE A 124 -18.27 -0.96 9.35
N SER A 125 -18.32 -0.10 8.34
CA SER A 125 -19.34 -0.13 7.28
C SER A 125 -18.81 -0.01 5.85
N SER A 126 -17.60 -0.51 5.54
CA SER A 126 -17.05 -0.36 4.19
C SER A 126 -17.78 -1.21 3.16
N SER A 127 -18.30 -0.56 2.13
CA SER A 127 -18.82 -1.18 0.91
C SER A 127 -17.74 -1.43 -0.15
N GLU A 128 -16.53 -0.90 0.04
CA GLU A 128 -15.42 -0.99 -0.91
C GLU A 128 -14.48 -2.15 -0.55
N HIS A 129 -14.13 -2.99 -1.52
CA HIS A 129 -13.15 -4.08 -1.42
C HIS A 129 -13.46 -5.12 -0.31
N GLY A 130 -14.59 -5.81 -0.39
CA GLY A 130 -15.04 -6.83 0.57
C GLY A 130 -14.19 -8.10 0.59
N TRP A 131 -12.98 -8.07 1.16
CA TRP A 131 -12.12 -9.24 1.32
C TRP A 131 -12.37 -9.96 2.65
N GLY A 132 -12.27 -11.31 2.62
CA GLY A 132 -12.36 -12.14 3.83
C GLY A 132 -11.21 -11.91 4.82
N PRO A 133 -11.33 -12.41 6.08
CA PRO A 133 -10.30 -12.21 7.11
C PRO A 133 -8.94 -12.81 6.76
N TYR A 134 -8.90 -13.81 5.89
CA TYR A 134 -7.68 -14.50 5.43
C TYR A 134 -6.87 -13.72 4.39
N PHE A 135 -7.37 -12.56 3.91
CA PHE A 135 -6.71 -11.75 2.88
C PHE A 135 -5.24 -11.44 3.17
N PHE A 136 -4.90 -11.19 4.42
CA PHE A 136 -3.53 -10.82 4.79
C PHE A 136 -2.58 -12.01 4.90
N VAL A 137 -3.06 -13.26 4.92
CA VAL A 137 -2.18 -14.43 4.96
C VAL A 137 -1.27 -14.50 3.72
N PRO A 138 -1.79 -14.50 2.47
CA PRO A 138 -0.94 -14.47 1.29
C PRO A 138 -0.12 -13.17 1.17
N VAL A 139 -0.63 -12.03 1.65
CA VAL A 139 0.11 -10.76 1.65
C VAL A 139 1.34 -10.83 2.54
N VAL A 140 1.23 -11.40 3.74
CA VAL A 140 2.36 -11.60 4.66
C VAL A 140 3.34 -12.63 4.09
N ILE A 141 2.84 -13.75 3.59
CA ILE A 141 3.69 -14.78 3.00
C ILE A 141 4.50 -14.19 1.82
N GLY A 142 3.83 -13.54 0.86
CA GLY A 142 4.51 -12.95 -0.30
C GLY A 142 5.39 -11.75 0.05
N GLY A 143 4.92 -10.88 0.97
CA GLY A 143 5.64 -9.67 1.36
C GLY A 143 6.87 -9.91 2.22
N ALA A 144 6.87 -10.97 3.04
CA ALA A 144 7.98 -11.36 3.90
C ALA A 144 8.87 -12.45 3.29
N TRP A 145 8.52 -12.98 2.12
CA TRP A 145 9.33 -13.95 1.40
C TRP A 145 10.65 -13.34 0.89
N PRO A 146 11.80 -14.03 1.01
CA PRO A 146 12.02 -15.38 1.56
C PRO A 146 12.40 -15.38 3.06
N TRP A 147 12.36 -14.22 3.74
CA TRP A 147 12.78 -14.05 5.14
C TRP A 147 11.95 -14.84 6.13
N LEU A 148 10.68 -15.12 5.77
CA LEU A 148 9.76 -15.88 6.60
C LEU A 148 10.28 -17.28 6.94
N TYR A 149 11.11 -17.86 6.06
CA TYR A 149 11.77 -19.15 6.29
C TYR A 149 12.60 -19.15 7.58
N PHE A 150 13.23 -18.02 7.90
CA PHE A 150 14.13 -17.93 9.06
C PHE A 150 13.39 -17.62 10.38
N VAL A 151 12.13 -17.21 10.34
CA VAL A 151 11.37 -16.81 11.53
C VAL A 151 11.26 -17.94 12.56
N PRO A 152 10.89 -19.20 12.21
CA PRO A 152 10.86 -20.29 13.18
C PRO A 152 12.21 -20.53 13.86
N ALA A 153 13.30 -20.44 13.09
CA ALA A 153 14.66 -20.59 13.64
C ALA A 153 15.02 -19.42 14.58
N GLY A 154 14.58 -18.20 14.30
CA GLY A 154 14.72 -17.05 15.18
C GLY A 154 14.00 -17.25 16.50
N ILE A 155 12.75 -17.70 16.46
CA ILE A 155 11.94 -17.98 17.64
C ILE A 155 12.58 -19.09 18.49
N SER A 156 12.94 -20.24 17.87
CA SER A 156 13.55 -21.36 18.58
C SER A 156 14.89 -20.98 19.19
N SER A 157 15.66 -20.14 18.51
CA SER A 157 16.92 -19.62 18.99
C SER A 157 16.79 -18.84 20.30
N ILE A 158 15.76 -17.98 20.39
CA ILE A 158 15.45 -17.22 21.61
C ILE A 158 14.96 -18.15 22.71
N ALA A 159 14.15 -19.15 22.35
CA ALA A 159 13.62 -20.12 23.31
C ALA A 159 14.71 -20.97 23.97
N SER A 160 15.80 -21.26 23.25
CA SER A 160 16.93 -22.06 23.72
C SER A 160 18.10 -21.27 24.31
N ALA A 161 17.96 -19.95 24.52
CA ALA A 161 18.99 -19.09 25.12
C ALA A 161 19.34 -19.50 26.55
N SER A 162 20.58 -19.16 26.99
CA SER A 162 21.04 -19.38 28.37
C SER A 162 20.12 -18.70 29.40
N PRO A 163 20.05 -19.20 30.67
CA PRO A 163 19.13 -18.66 31.68
C PRO A 163 19.24 -17.15 31.88
N GLU A 164 20.44 -16.59 31.85
CA GLU A 164 20.69 -15.16 32.07
C GLU A 164 20.16 -14.26 30.91
N ARG A 165 20.36 -14.70 29.67
CA ARG A 165 19.85 -14.02 28.47
C ARG A 165 18.37 -14.30 28.23
N ARG A 166 17.90 -15.47 28.68
CA ARG A 166 16.56 -16.01 28.41
C ARG A 166 15.43 -15.06 28.79
N ARG A 167 15.52 -14.38 29.94
CA ARG A 167 14.46 -13.46 30.40
C ARG A 167 14.32 -12.25 29.49
N GLN A 168 15.43 -11.65 29.09
CA GLN A 168 15.43 -10.45 28.25
C GLN A 168 15.04 -10.76 26.81
N GLU A 169 15.61 -11.83 26.24
CA GLU A 169 15.32 -12.25 24.89
C GLU A 169 13.87 -12.73 24.74
N LYS A 170 13.32 -13.42 25.75
CA LYS A 170 11.90 -13.81 25.77
C LYS A 170 10.96 -12.60 25.85
N SER A 171 11.31 -11.59 26.62
CA SER A 171 10.53 -10.34 26.71
C SER A 171 10.52 -9.61 25.35
N ALA A 172 11.67 -9.54 24.67
CA ALA A 172 11.75 -9.00 23.31
C ALA A 172 10.90 -9.83 22.33
N LEU A 173 10.98 -11.15 22.40
CA LEU A 173 10.17 -12.04 21.55
C LEU A 173 8.67 -11.81 21.75
N ARG A 174 8.22 -11.67 23.01
CA ARG A 174 6.81 -11.38 23.31
C ARG A 174 6.37 -10.05 22.73
N LEU A 175 7.24 -9.01 22.75
CA LEU A 175 6.96 -7.73 22.09
C LEU A 175 6.84 -7.90 20.59
N LEU A 176 7.76 -8.62 19.93
CA LEU A 176 7.71 -8.84 18.49
C LEU A 176 6.45 -9.61 18.06
N VAL A 177 6.08 -10.64 18.83
CA VAL A 177 4.86 -11.42 18.59
C VAL A 177 3.62 -10.57 18.82
N ALA A 178 3.55 -9.82 19.93
CA ALA A 178 2.44 -8.90 20.20
C ALA A 178 2.31 -7.85 19.10
N TRP A 179 3.43 -7.26 18.67
CA TRP A 179 3.46 -6.28 17.57
C TRP A 179 2.86 -6.85 16.28
N PHE A 180 3.36 -7.99 15.82
CA PHE A 180 2.83 -8.65 14.63
C PHE A 180 1.36 -9.00 14.78
N ALA A 181 0.99 -9.65 15.87
CA ALA A 181 -0.37 -10.14 16.13
C ALA A 181 -1.40 -9.00 16.21
N VAL A 182 -1.08 -7.91 16.90
CA VAL A 182 -1.97 -6.75 17.02
C VAL A 182 -2.28 -6.16 15.65
N ILE A 183 -1.26 -5.94 14.82
CA ILE A 183 -1.46 -5.36 13.48
C ILE A 183 -2.25 -6.32 12.59
N PHE A 184 -1.87 -7.60 12.59
CA PHE A 184 -2.52 -8.61 11.77
C PHE A 184 -3.99 -8.78 12.12
N ILE A 185 -4.31 -8.90 13.42
CA ILE A 185 -5.68 -9.07 13.91
C ILE A 185 -6.49 -7.79 13.63
N LEU A 186 -5.97 -6.62 14.03
CA LEU A 186 -6.70 -5.37 13.91
C LEU A 186 -7.09 -5.06 12.46
N PHE A 187 -6.18 -5.25 11.50
CA PHE A 187 -6.50 -5.03 10.10
C PHE A 187 -7.26 -6.18 9.44
N SER A 188 -7.30 -7.38 10.06
CA SER A 188 -8.12 -8.49 9.55
C SER A 188 -9.62 -8.32 9.83
N ILE A 189 -10.01 -7.52 10.83
CA ILE A 189 -11.39 -7.29 11.22
C ILE A 189 -12.19 -6.52 10.15
N PRO A 190 -11.75 -5.35 9.64
CA PRO A 190 -12.50 -4.58 8.64
C PRO A 190 -12.63 -5.33 7.32
N ARG A 191 -13.71 -5.08 6.59
CA ARG A 191 -13.92 -5.62 5.24
C ARG A 191 -13.05 -4.95 4.19
N SER A 192 -12.79 -3.65 4.32
CA SER A 192 -11.90 -2.91 3.42
C SER A 192 -10.44 -3.19 3.75
N LYS A 193 -9.72 -3.83 2.84
CA LYS A 193 -8.34 -4.28 3.05
C LYS A 193 -7.44 -3.86 1.90
N LEU A 194 -6.26 -3.32 2.24
CA LEU A 194 -5.19 -3.06 1.29
C LEU A 194 -3.93 -3.83 1.72
N GLY A 195 -3.22 -4.42 0.78
CA GLY A 195 -2.00 -5.19 1.07
C GLY A 195 -0.93 -4.38 1.82
N SER A 196 -0.87 -3.07 1.58
CA SER A 196 0.06 -2.15 2.24
C SER A 196 -0.16 -1.99 3.76
N TYR A 197 -1.36 -2.33 4.28
CA TYR A 197 -1.64 -2.28 5.72
C TYR A 197 -0.77 -3.23 6.55
N MET A 198 -0.17 -4.24 5.90
CA MET A 198 0.77 -5.15 6.59
C MET A 198 2.21 -4.63 6.66
N LEU A 199 2.54 -3.49 6.05
CA LEU A 199 3.88 -2.92 6.13
C LEU A 199 4.36 -2.70 7.58
N PRO A 200 3.56 -2.14 8.50
CA PRO A 200 3.99 -1.98 9.89
C PRO A 200 4.18 -3.30 10.65
N ALA A 201 3.70 -4.44 10.11
CA ALA A 201 3.91 -5.77 10.68
C ALA A 201 5.20 -6.46 10.16
N MET A 202 5.91 -5.88 9.19
CA MET A 202 7.14 -6.45 8.64
C MET A 202 8.37 -6.33 9.57
N PRO A 203 8.58 -5.25 10.34
CA PRO A 203 9.75 -5.11 11.20
C PRO A 203 9.94 -6.26 12.20
N PRO A 204 8.94 -6.77 12.94
CA PRO A 204 9.13 -7.92 13.82
C PRO A 204 9.58 -9.18 13.07
N ILE A 205 9.11 -9.41 11.85
CA ILE A 205 9.56 -10.53 11.01
C ILE A 205 11.04 -10.35 10.64
N ALA A 206 11.43 -9.14 10.23
CA ALA A 206 12.80 -8.82 9.88
C ALA A 206 13.78 -9.01 11.06
N VAL A 207 13.38 -8.58 12.27
CA VAL A 207 14.19 -8.78 13.49
C VAL A 207 14.37 -10.27 13.78
N LEU A 208 13.30 -11.07 13.72
CA LEU A 208 13.37 -12.53 13.95
C LEU A 208 14.25 -13.24 12.92
N ALA A 209 14.13 -12.86 11.64
CA ALA A 209 15.00 -13.37 10.59
C ALA A 209 16.46 -12.99 10.84
N GLY A 210 16.74 -11.76 11.27
CA GLY A 210 18.07 -11.29 11.63
C GLY A 210 18.68 -12.07 12.80
N VAL A 211 17.90 -12.36 13.84
CA VAL A 211 18.30 -13.20 14.96
C VAL A 211 18.67 -14.62 14.49
N ALA A 212 17.85 -15.22 13.62
CA ALA A 212 18.16 -16.54 13.04
C ALA A 212 19.48 -16.52 12.26
N LEU A 213 19.66 -15.55 11.38
CA LEU A 213 20.88 -15.43 10.57
C LEU A 213 22.13 -15.21 11.41
N SER A 214 22.06 -14.40 12.48
CA SER A 214 23.20 -14.21 13.38
C SER A 214 23.60 -15.50 14.10
N ARG A 215 22.64 -16.38 14.42
CA ARG A 215 22.89 -17.67 15.04
C ARG A 215 23.38 -18.73 14.07
N ILE A 216 22.86 -18.76 12.84
CA ILE A 216 23.38 -19.62 11.77
C ILE A 216 24.89 -19.41 11.59
N ALA A 217 25.36 -18.18 11.79
CA ALA A 217 26.78 -17.84 11.73
C ALA A 217 27.68 -18.57 12.74
N THR A 218 27.12 -19.05 13.82
CA THR A 218 27.85 -19.77 14.90
C THR A 218 27.66 -21.27 14.84
N MET A 219 26.85 -21.78 13.86
CA MET A 219 26.58 -23.20 13.69
C MET A 219 27.68 -23.94 12.93
N GLY A 220 27.76 -25.25 13.15
CA GLY A 220 28.66 -26.14 12.39
C GLY A 220 28.22 -26.29 10.93
N ARG A 221 29.19 -26.58 10.06
CA ARG A 221 28.99 -26.69 8.60
C ARG A 221 27.83 -27.61 8.20
N GLU A 222 27.67 -28.74 8.89
CA GLU A 222 26.59 -29.70 8.59
C GLU A 222 25.20 -29.14 8.86
N GLN A 223 25.04 -28.43 9.96
CA GLN A 223 23.74 -27.75 10.33
C GLN A 223 23.44 -26.65 9.33
N VAL A 224 24.41 -25.83 8.97
CA VAL A 224 24.26 -24.78 7.96
C VAL A 224 23.85 -25.38 6.63
N ALA A 225 24.47 -26.48 6.22
CA ALA A 225 24.14 -27.16 4.95
C ALA A 225 22.71 -27.74 4.96
N LYS A 226 22.21 -28.24 6.10
CA LYS A 226 20.82 -28.67 6.21
C LYS A 226 19.83 -27.51 6.06
N ILE A 227 20.10 -26.38 6.73
CA ILE A 227 19.28 -25.16 6.62
C ILE A 227 19.31 -24.63 5.18
N ALA A 228 20.49 -24.58 4.54
CA ALA A 228 20.64 -24.13 3.17
C ALA A 228 19.86 -25.01 2.18
N ARG A 229 19.93 -26.33 2.31
CA ARG A 229 19.17 -27.26 1.46
C ARG A 229 17.67 -27.08 1.62
N GLY A 230 17.17 -26.94 2.87
CA GLY A 230 15.76 -26.65 3.14
C GLY A 230 15.33 -25.31 2.54
N PHE A 231 16.15 -24.28 2.64
CA PHE A 231 15.90 -22.97 2.04
C PHE A 231 15.79 -23.03 0.52
N VAL A 232 16.74 -23.71 -0.15
CA VAL A 232 16.71 -23.89 -1.61
C VAL A 232 15.47 -24.67 -2.04
N LEU A 233 15.17 -25.78 -1.36
CA LEU A 233 14.01 -26.61 -1.69
C LEU A 233 12.69 -25.85 -1.59
N ILE A 234 12.47 -25.14 -0.49
CA ILE A 234 11.24 -24.36 -0.28
C ILE A 234 11.11 -23.25 -1.33
N ASN A 235 12.21 -22.55 -1.67
CA ASN A 235 12.18 -21.52 -2.69
C ASN A 235 11.94 -22.11 -4.10
N ALA A 236 12.51 -23.26 -4.42
CA ALA A 236 12.26 -23.95 -5.68
C ALA A 236 10.79 -24.38 -5.82
N ILE A 237 10.19 -24.93 -4.75
CA ILE A 237 8.77 -25.28 -4.70
C ILE A 237 7.90 -24.03 -4.88
N ALA A 238 8.21 -22.95 -4.16
CA ALA A 238 7.45 -21.69 -4.26
C ALA A 238 7.52 -21.09 -5.68
N ALA A 239 8.69 -21.13 -6.31
CA ALA A 239 8.87 -20.68 -7.68
C ALA A 239 8.08 -21.55 -8.67
N ALA A 240 8.11 -22.88 -8.52
CA ALA A 240 7.34 -23.79 -9.35
C ALA A 240 5.82 -23.53 -9.22
N ILE A 241 5.30 -23.36 -7.99
CA ILE A 241 3.91 -23.00 -7.74
C ILE A 241 3.57 -21.66 -8.40
N ALA A 242 4.42 -20.65 -8.26
CA ALA A 242 4.20 -19.32 -8.87
C ALA A 242 4.14 -19.42 -10.40
N ILE A 243 5.01 -20.20 -11.04
CA ILE A 243 5.00 -20.42 -12.49
C ILE A 243 3.69 -21.10 -12.93
N VAL A 244 3.27 -22.16 -12.23
CA VAL A 244 2.02 -22.88 -12.55
C VAL A 244 0.81 -21.96 -12.39
N VAL A 245 0.75 -21.18 -11.30
CA VAL A 245 -0.37 -20.23 -11.07
C VAL A 245 -0.39 -19.16 -12.15
N LEU A 246 0.74 -18.55 -12.47
CA LEU A 246 0.83 -17.52 -13.53
C LEU A 246 0.43 -18.08 -14.89
N TRP A 247 0.86 -19.31 -15.20
CA TRP A 247 0.45 -19.99 -16.41
C TRP A 247 -1.06 -20.25 -16.45
N ALA A 248 -1.66 -20.71 -15.35
CA ALA A 248 -3.09 -21.00 -15.25
C ALA A 248 -3.98 -19.75 -15.36
N ILE A 249 -3.47 -18.58 -14.97
CA ILE A 249 -4.22 -17.30 -15.01
C ILE A 249 -3.80 -16.37 -16.15
N ARG A 250 -2.89 -16.82 -17.03
CA ARG A 250 -2.31 -16.00 -18.11
C ARG A 250 -3.35 -15.32 -19.00
N ASP A 251 -4.46 -16.00 -19.29
CA ASP A 251 -5.54 -15.47 -20.14
C ASP A 251 -6.31 -14.33 -19.44
N ARG A 252 -6.30 -14.30 -18.08
CA ARG A 252 -6.94 -13.25 -17.29
C ARG A 252 -6.06 -12.02 -17.09
N ILE A 253 -4.72 -12.21 -17.06
CA ILE A 253 -3.75 -11.14 -16.77
C ILE A 253 -3.00 -10.66 -18.02
N GLY A 254 -3.23 -11.29 -19.16
CA GLY A 254 -2.51 -11.05 -20.41
C GLY A 254 -1.16 -11.77 -20.46
N ALA A 255 -0.79 -12.25 -21.65
CA ALA A 255 0.42 -13.03 -21.86
C ALA A 255 1.70 -12.29 -21.41
N MET A 256 1.77 -10.97 -21.65
CA MET A 256 2.93 -10.15 -21.28
C MET A 256 3.17 -10.10 -19.77
N LEU A 257 2.11 -9.98 -18.95
CA LEU A 257 2.20 -10.03 -17.48
C LEU A 257 2.56 -11.44 -16.98
N ALA A 258 2.12 -12.49 -17.67
CA ALA A 258 2.45 -13.86 -17.32
C ALA A 258 3.94 -14.18 -17.59
N GLU A 259 4.50 -13.70 -18.71
CA GLU A 259 5.92 -13.84 -19.03
C GLU A 259 6.81 -13.11 -18.02
N ASP A 260 6.48 -11.87 -17.67
CA ASP A 260 7.19 -11.11 -16.64
C ASP A 260 7.11 -11.77 -15.26
N GLY A 261 5.95 -12.34 -14.91
CA GLY A 261 5.75 -13.09 -13.67
C GLY A 261 6.60 -14.37 -13.63
N ALA A 262 6.73 -15.08 -14.74
CA ALA A 262 7.60 -16.24 -14.86
C ALA A 262 9.08 -15.87 -14.71
N LEU A 263 9.53 -14.75 -15.29
CA LEU A 263 10.88 -14.21 -15.11
C LEU A 263 11.15 -13.83 -13.65
N ILE A 264 10.16 -13.24 -12.95
CA ILE A 264 10.26 -12.94 -11.52
C ILE A 264 10.40 -14.23 -10.70
N ALA A 265 9.58 -15.24 -10.98
CA ALA A 265 9.67 -16.54 -10.30
C ALA A 265 11.02 -17.23 -10.55
N ALA A 266 11.53 -17.18 -11.79
CA ALA A 266 12.85 -17.70 -12.14
C ALA A 266 13.98 -16.92 -11.41
N ALA A 267 13.89 -15.59 -11.32
CA ALA A 267 14.86 -14.78 -10.59
C ALA A 267 14.86 -15.09 -9.08
N ILE A 268 13.67 -15.31 -8.48
CA ILE A 268 13.55 -15.78 -7.09
C ILE A 268 14.23 -17.14 -6.91
N ALA A 269 13.96 -18.08 -7.81
CA ALA A 269 14.56 -19.43 -7.76
C ALA A 269 16.08 -19.38 -7.90
N LEU A 270 16.61 -18.66 -8.90
CA LEU A 270 18.05 -18.50 -9.12
C LEU A 270 18.74 -17.79 -7.96
N GLY A 271 18.15 -16.72 -7.44
CA GLY A 271 18.66 -16.01 -6.27
C GLY A 271 18.67 -16.89 -5.01
N SER A 272 17.67 -17.75 -4.86
CA SER A 272 17.59 -18.71 -3.75
C SER A 272 18.62 -19.82 -3.86
N ILE A 273 18.87 -20.32 -5.08
CA ILE A 273 19.93 -21.30 -5.35
C ILE A 273 21.31 -20.67 -5.08
N ALA A 274 21.56 -19.46 -5.56
CA ALA A 274 22.80 -18.73 -5.28
C ALA A 274 23.02 -18.50 -3.79
N ALA A 275 21.98 -18.08 -3.04
CA ALA A 275 22.03 -17.92 -1.60
C ALA A 275 22.30 -19.27 -0.90
N GLY A 276 21.67 -20.36 -1.34
CA GLY A 276 21.93 -21.71 -0.83
C GLY A 276 23.35 -22.17 -1.05
N MET A 277 23.91 -21.93 -2.25
CA MET A 277 25.32 -22.23 -2.56
C MET A 277 26.28 -21.41 -1.68
N LEU A 278 26.01 -20.14 -1.48
CA LEU A 278 26.77 -19.26 -0.57
C LEU A 278 26.71 -19.75 0.87
N LEU A 279 25.54 -20.25 1.31
CA LEU A 279 25.35 -20.83 2.65
C LEU A 279 26.12 -22.17 2.82
N SER A 280 26.23 -22.98 1.80
CA SER A 280 26.89 -24.30 1.87
C SER A 280 28.42 -24.28 1.71
N GLY A 281 28.97 -23.24 1.07
CA GLY A 281 30.38 -23.17 0.63
C GLY A 281 31.35 -22.49 1.60
N GLY A 282 31.21 -22.65 2.94
CA GLY A 282 32.16 -22.03 3.89
C GLY A 282 31.76 -20.63 4.32
N PHE A 283 30.67 -20.57 4.95
CA PHE A 283 29.75 -19.49 5.22
C PHE A 283 30.34 -18.25 5.94
N ARG A 284 30.15 -17.12 5.32
CA ARG A 284 30.13 -15.82 6.02
C ARG A 284 28.71 -15.26 5.99
N PRO A 285 28.03 -15.06 7.14
CA PRO A 285 26.62 -14.63 7.22
C PRO A 285 26.35 -13.37 6.41
N ALA A 286 27.28 -12.44 6.38
CA ALA A 286 27.18 -11.21 5.60
C ALA A 286 27.05 -11.47 4.08
N ARG A 287 27.74 -12.50 3.54
CA ARG A 287 27.66 -12.84 2.10
C ARG A 287 26.32 -13.47 1.74
N ALA A 288 25.79 -14.34 2.61
CA ALA A 288 24.47 -14.93 2.40
C ALA A 288 23.36 -13.87 2.47
N PHE A 289 23.43 -12.99 3.47
CA PHE A 289 22.53 -11.86 3.56
C PHE A 289 22.59 -10.97 2.30
N ALA A 290 23.80 -10.62 1.86
CA ALA A 290 24.01 -9.82 0.67
C ALA A 290 23.47 -10.51 -0.60
N GLY A 291 23.66 -11.83 -0.74
CA GLY A 291 23.13 -12.62 -1.86
C GLY A 291 21.60 -12.64 -1.89
N ILE A 292 20.95 -12.86 -0.74
CA ILE A 292 19.49 -12.83 -0.61
C ILE A 292 18.96 -11.40 -0.89
N ALA A 293 19.61 -10.39 -0.32
CA ALA A 293 19.21 -8.99 -0.51
C ALA A 293 19.33 -8.56 -1.99
N LEU A 294 20.41 -8.98 -2.68
CA LEU A 294 20.61 -8.73 -4.11
C LEU A 294 19.54 -9.43 -4.95
N ALA A 295 19.24 -10.71 -4.67
CA ALA A 295 18.18 -11.44 -5.34
C ALA A 295 16.81 -10.76 -5.16
N MET A 296 16.50 -10.29 -3.96
CA MET A 296 15.28 -9.52 -3.69
C MET A 296 15.27 -8.17 -4.42
N ALA A 297 16.40 -7.48 -4.48
CA ALA A 297 16.51 -6.22 -5.20
C ALA A 297 16.25 -6.42 -6.71
N LEU A 298 16.85 -7.45 -7.30
CA LEU A 298 16.62 -7.83 -8.71
C LEU A 298 15.16 -8.22 -8.95
N THR A 299 14.57 -9.05 -8.09
CA THR A 299 13.16 -9.45 -8.19
C THR A 299 12.23 -8.24 -8.09
N THR A 300 12.53 -7.32 -7.16
CA THR A 300 11.77 -6.08 -7.01
C THR A 300 11.90 -5.20 -8.24
N TRP A 301 13.11 -5.07 -8.79
CA TRP A 301 13.36 -4.27 -9.99
C TRP A 301 12.65 -4.84 -11.24
N LEU A 302 12.69 -6.17 -11.44
CA LEU A 302 11.95 -6.84 -12.51
C LEU A 302 10.44 -6.66 -12.35
N GLY A 303 9.93 -6.86 -11.14
CA GLY A 303 8.50 -6.61 -10.83
C GLY A 303 8.07 -5.18 -11.06
N GLU A 304 8.96 -4.19 -10.81
CA GLU A 304 8.69 -2.79 -11.14
C GLU A 304 8.65 -2.53 -12.64
N ARG A 305 9.52 -3.19 -13.42
CA ARG A 305 9.48 -3.08 -14.89
C ARG A 305 8.20 -3.68 -15.46
N ALA A 306 7.83 -4.88 -15.00
CA ALA A 306 6.57 -5.52 -15.38
C ALA A 306 5.36 -4.62 -15.04
N ARG A 307 5.36 -4.04 -13.84
CA ARG A 307 4.31 -3.12 -13.41
C ARG A 307 4.33 -1.80 -14.18
N ALA A 308 5.50 -1.27 -14.53
CA ALA A 308 5.60 -0.06 -15.34
C ALA A 308 5.06 -0.29 -16.76
N ALA A 309 5.30 -1.47 -17.33
CA ALA A 309 4.68 -1.88 -18.58
C ALA A 309 3.16 -2.00 -18.47
N ALA A 310 2.65 -2.64 -17.38
CA ALA A 310 1.23 -2.69 -17.06
C ALA A 310 0.67 -1.32 -16.64
N GLY A 311 1.47 -0.49 -15.97
CA GLY A 311 1.12 0.82 -15.44
C GLY A 311 0.97 1.89 -16.53
N ALA A 312 1.53 1.69 -17.71
CA ALA A 312 1.23 2.51 -18.89
C ALA A 312 -0.28 2.55 -19.16
N PHE A 313 -1.02 1.50 -18.78
CA PHE A 313 -2.48 1.43 -18.90
C PHE A 313 -3.25 2.04 -17.71
N THR A 314 -2.56 2.46 -16.64
CA THR A 314 -3.23 2.94 -15.40
C THR A 314 -2.84 4.36 -15.00
N THR A 315 -1.71 4.89 -15.46
CA THR A 315 -1.24 6.23 -15.08
C THR A 315 -1.88 7.34 -15.90
N TYR A 316 -2.51 7.04 -17.00
CA TYR A 316 -3.12 7.99 -17.93
C TYR A 316 -2.23 9.19 -18.30
N ARG A 317 -0.91 8.97 -18.32
CA ARG A 317 0.06 10.02 -18.66
C ARG A 317 -0.07 10.47 -20.12
N GLN A 318 -0.30 9.52 -21.02
CA GLN A 318 -0.52 9.82 -22.43
C GLN A 318 -1.82 10.56 -22.65
N LEU A 319 -2.89 10.14 -21.95
CA LEU A 319 -4.19 10.80 -21.95
C LEU A 319 -4.05 12.27 -21.48
N ALA A 320 -3.31 12.50 -20.40
CA ALA A 320 -3.05 13.85 -19.91
C ALA A 320 -2.21 14.68 -20.88
N ALA A 321 -1.23 14.07 -21.55
CA ALA A 321 -0.44 14.75 -22.60
C ALA A 321 -1.31 15.15 -23.81
N GLN A 322 -2.26 14.30 -24.20
CA GLN A 322 -3.26 14.63 -25.22
C GLN A 322 -4.18 15.76 -24.75
N ALA A 323 -4.69 15.69 -23.51
CA ALA A 323 -5.56 16.72 -22.93
C ALA A 323 -4.86 18.08 -22.79
N ARG A 324 -3.53 18.12 -22.60
CA ARG A 324 -2.75 19.38 -22.59
C ARG A 324 -2.76 20.12 -23.91
N ARG A 325 -2.92 19.43 -25.05
CA ARG A 325 -3.02 20.06 -26.37
C ARG A 325 -4.22 20.99 -26.50
N TYR A 326 -5.23 20.78 -25.62
CA TYR A 326 -6.47 21.54 -25.56
C TYR A 326 -6.48 22.46 -24.33
N SER A 327 -5.53 23.41 -24.28
CA SER A 327 -5.31 24.25 -23.10
C SER A 327 -6.49 25.15 -22.72
N GLY A 328 -7.28 25.57 -23.72
CA GLY A 328 -8.47 26.43 -23.53
C GLY A 328 -9.76 25.68 -23.13
N CYS A 329 -9.75 24.33 -23.07
CA CYS A 329 -10.97 23.56 -22.79
C CYS A 329 -11.09 23.23 -21.31
N GLU A 330 -12.31 23.25 -20.77
CA GLU A 330 -12.60 22.68 -19.44
C GLU A 330 -12.38 21.15 -19.46
N ILE A 331 -11.80 20.59 -18.39
CA ILE A 331 -11.56 19.15 -18.31
C ILE A 331 -12.54 18.53 -17.32
N GLY A 332 -13.26 17.48 -17.74
CA GLY A 332 -14.17 16.72 -16.89
C GLY A 332 -13.93 15.23 -16.96
N SER A 333 -14.33 14.51 -15.92
CA SER A 333 -14.37 13.04 -15.87
C SER A 333 -15.76 12.52 -15.56
N TYR A 334 -16.20 11.51 -16.30
CA TYR A 334 -17.55 10.96 -16.24
C TYR A 334 -17.60 9.71 -15.38
N ARG A 335 -18.40 9.76 -14.30
CA ARG A 335 -18.61 8.64 -13.33
C ARG A 335 -17.34 8.10 -12.67
N HIS A 336 -16.26 8.84 -12.68
CA HIS A 336 -15.02 8.49 -11.99
C HIS A 336 -14.13 9.71 -11.82
N TYR A 337 -13.08 9.56 -11.00
CA TYR A 337 -12.04 10.57 -10.83
C TYR A 337 -10.70 10.02 -11.33
N VAL A 338 -10.05 10.74 -12.25
CA VAL A 338 -8.73 10.38 -12.75
C VAL A 338 -7.67 11.14 -11.95
N GLN A 339 -7.28 10.62 -10.79
CA GLN A 339 -6.39 11.27 -9.83
C GLN A 339 -5.06 11.78 -10.41
N SER A 340 -4.55 11.12 -11.46
CA SER A 340 -3.32 11.53 -12.14
C SER A 340 -3.49 12.70 -13.09
N LEU A 341 -4.72 12.99 -13.52
CA LEU A 341 -4.98 14.01 -14.54
C LEU A 341 -4.67 15.43 -14.04
N PRO A 342 -5.17 15.89 -12.88
CA PRO A 342 -4.80 17.19 -12.33
C PRO A 342 -3.28 17.33 -12.10
N PHE A 343 -2.63 16.26 -11.67
CA PHE A 343 -1.18 16.23 -11.47
C PHE A 343 -0.41 16.47 -12.77
N TYR A 344 -0.78 15.76 -13.83
CA TYR A 344 -0.08 15.90 -15.12
C TYR A 344 -0.49 17.13 -15.90
N THR A 345 -1.74 17.60 -15.81
CA THR A 345 -2.22 18.76 -16.56
C THR A 345 -2.00 20.09 -15.85
N GLY A 346 -1.84 20.08 -14.52
CA GLY A 346 -1.85 21.28 -13.67
C GLY A 346 -3.22 21.97 -13.59
N ARG A 347 -4.30 21.30 -14.00
CA ARG A 347 -5.65 21.86 -14.12
C ARG A 347 -6.64 21.11 -13.24
N ARG A 348 -7.65 21.83 -12.73
CA ARG A 348 -8.77 21.22 -12.01
C ARG A 348 -9.64 20.41 -12.96
N GLU A 349 -10.24 19.37 -12.46
CA GLU A 349 -11.10 18.43 -13.18
C GLU A 349 -12.53 18.59 -12.67
N ILE A 350 -13.50 18.69 -13.58
CA ILE A 350 -14.93 18.69 -13.27
C ILE A 350 -15.38 17.24 -13.14
N LEU A 351 -15.96 16.87 -12.00
CA LEU A 351 -16.45 15.52 -11.76
C LEU A 351 -17.94 15.42 -12.13
N VAL A 352 -18.23 14.67 -13.20
CA VAL A 352 -19.58 14.51 -13.74
C VAL A 352 -20.20 13.21 -13.25
N GLN A 353 -21.34 13.29 -12.57
CA GLN A 353 -22.02 12.14 -11.95
C GLN A 353 -21.11 11.30 -11.04
N TYR A 354 -20.16 11.96 -10.39
CA TYR A 354 -19.28 11.33 -9.41
C TYR A 354 -19.03 12.28 -8.25
N TRP A 355 -19.36 11.85 -7.05
CA TRP A 355 -19.21 12.67 -5.83
C TRP A 355 -17.93 12.35 -5.08
N GLY A 356 -17.47 11.10 -5.10
CA GLY A 356 -16.25 10.64 -4.47
C GLY A 356 -16.04 11.11 -3.03
N GLU A 357 -14.80 11.02 -2.57
CA GLU A 357 -14.39 11.40 -1.22
C GLU A 357 -14.23 12.93 -1.07
N LEU A 358 -14.10 13.66 -2.18
CA LEU A 358 -13.81 15.11 -2.18
C LEU A 358 -15.06 15.99 -2.05
N ALA A 359 -16.21 15.50 -2.51
CA ALA A 359 -17.44 16.29 -2.54
C ALA A 359 -17.89 16.86 -1.17
N PRO A 360 -17.75 16.15 -0.03
CA PRO A 360 -18.11 16.68 1.28
C PRO A 360 -17.29 17.89 1.72
N PHE A 361 -16.14 18.14 1.09
CA PHE A 361 -15.23 19.26 1.39
C PHE A 361 -15.37 20.45 0.45
N ALA A 362 -16.22 20.36 -0.55
CA ALA A 362 -16.52 21.47 -1.43
C ALA A 362 -17.34 22.53 -0.64
N ASN A 363 -16.66 23.48 0.00
CA ASN A 363 -17.28 24.48 0.85
C ASN A 363 -17.57 25.79 0.09
N THR A 364 -16.74 26.15 -0.87
CA THR A 364 -16.90 27.36 -1.68
C THR A 364 -17.78 27.10 -2.91
N PRO A 365 -18.44 28.13 -3.46
CA PRO A 365 -19.16 28.00 -4.73
C PRO A 365 -18.31 27.48 -5.89
N GLU A 366 -17.04 27.88 -5.93
CA GLU A 366 -16.09 27.46 -6.95
C GLU A 366 -15.72 25.98 -6.83
N GLU A 367 -15.57 25.48 -5.61
CA GLU A 367 -15.32 24.05 -5.37
C GLU A 367 -16.56 23.22 -5.71
N LYS A 368 -17.76 23.69 -5.34
CA LYS A 368 -19.04 23.04 -5.67
C LYS A 368 -19.29 22.99 -7.17
N ALA A 369 -18.84 24.00 -7.92
CA ALA A 369 -18.92 24.02 -9.38
C ALA A 369 -18.11 22.90 -10.03
N GLY A 370 -17.08 22.37 -9.36
CA GLY A 370 -16.32 21.20 -9.78
C GLY A 370 -17.09 19.88 -9.71
N PHE A 371 -18.33 19.85 -9.16
CA PHE A 371 -19.13 18.64 -9.02
C PHE A 371 -20.47 18.80 -9.73
N ILE A 372 -20.66 18.12 -10.84
CA ILE A 372 -21.91 18.13 -11.61
C ILE A 372 -22.63 16.80 -11.43
N GLY A 373 -23.62 16.75 -10.52
CA GLY A 373 -24.35 15.52 -10.20
C GLY A 373 -25.44 15.16 -11.19
N SER A 374 -26.04 16.13 -11.88
CA SER A 374 -27.16 15.89 -12.79
C SER A 374 -26.73 15.91 -14.27
N ALA A 375 -27.32 15.00 -15.06
CA ALA A 375 -27.08 14.93 -16.50
C ALA A 375 -27.54 16.23 -17.21
N ALA A 376 -28.62 16.87 -16.73
CA ALA A 376 -29.13 18.10 -17.27
C ALA A 376 -28.14 19.26 -17.13
N LYS A 377 -27.59 19.47 -15.92
CA LYS A 377 -26.57 20.50 -15.71
C LYS A 377 -25.30 20.26 -16.51
N PHE A 378 -24.93 18.97 -16.69
CA PHE A 378 -23.78 18.66 -17.54
C PHE A 378 -24.08 18.94 -19.01
N GLN A 379 -25.30 18.66 -19.48
CA GLN A 379 -25.75 18.97 -20.82
C GLN A 379 -25.71 20.50 -21.09
N GLU A 380 -26.06 21.33 -20.11
CA GLU A 380 -25.95 22.80 -20.23
C GLU A 380 -24.49 23.24 -20.46
N LEU A 381 -23.54 22.68 -19.67
CA LEU A 381 -22.11 22.96 -19.86
C LEU A 381 -21.62 22.40 -21.20
N TRP A 382 -22.01 21.17 -21.55
CA TRP A 382 -21.60 20.50 -22.79
C TRP A 382 -22.12 21.20 -24.05
N GLY A 383 -23.34 21.71 -24.01
CA GLY A 383 -23.99 22.44 -25.08
C GLY A 383 -23.58 23.92 -25.15
N SER A 384 -22.85 24.44 -24.17
CA SER A 384 -22.41 25.84 -24.14
C SER A 384 -21.35 26.13 -25.19
N GLU A 385 -20.97 27.41 -25.33
CA GLU A 385 -19.89 27.84 -26.21
C GLU A 385 -18.49 27.43 -25.73
N LYS A 386 -18.38 26.97 -24.47
CA LYS A 386 -17.10 26.52 -23.92
C LYS A 386 -16.67 25.19 -24.53
N CYS A 387 -15.38 25.08 -24.81
CA CYS A 387 -14.79 23.81 -25.15
C CYS A 387 -14.70 22.94 -23.88
N VAL A 388 -15.24 21.72 -23.94
CA VAL A 388 -15.23 20.74 -22.84
C VAL A 388 -14.58 19.45 -23.32
N LEU A 389 -13.54 19.03 -22.61
CA LEU A 389 -12.96 17.70 -22.75
C LEU A 389 -13.54 16.80 -21.66
N LEU A 390 -14.16 15.69 -22.04
CA LEU A 390 -14.72 14.72 -21.12
C LEU A 390 -13.94 13.42 -21.18
N ILE A 391 -13.36 13.02 -20.07
CA ILE A 391 -12.74 11.70 -19.94
C ILE A 391 -13.78 10.71 -19.49
N ALA A 392 -14.02 9.68 -20.30
CA ALA A 392 -15.01 8.65 -20.06
C ALA A 392 -14.44 7.25 -20.29
N ASN A 393 -15.07 6.21 -19.73
CA ASN A 393 -14.73 4.86 -20.13
C ASN A 393 -15.30 4.56 -21.53
N ARG A 394 -14.61 3.75 -22.30
CA ARG A 394 -15.05 3.33 -23.63
C ARG A 394 -16.46 2.72 -23.61
N LYS A 395 -16.83 1.98 -22.56
CA LYS A 395 -18.16 1.40 -22.38
C LYS A 395 -19.29 2.43 -22.23
N ASP A 396 -18.97 3.65 -21.78
CA ASP A 396 -19.96 4.71 -21.56
C ASP A 396 -20.24 5.54 -22.83
N LEU A 397 -19.43 5.38 -23.89
CA LEU A 397 -19.54 6.13 -25.14
C LEU A 397 -20.91 5.99 -25.84
N PRO A 398 -21.54 4.80 -25.94
CA PRO A 398 -22.86 4.68 -26.58
C PRO A 398 -23.96 5.45 -25.84
N GLU A 399 -23.91 5.47 -24.48
CA GLU A 399 -24.82 6.25 -23.66
C GLU A 399 -24.60 7.76 -23.89
N LEU A 400 -23.34 8.19 -23.80
CA LEU A 400 -22.97 9.60 -23.96
C LEU A 400 -23.34 10.15 -25.34
N LYS A 401 -23.18 9.35 -26.41
CA LYS A 401 -23.61 9.75 -27.77
C LYS A 401 -25.12 9.94 -27.91
N ARG A 402 -25.94 9.26 -27.07
CA ARG A 402 -27.39 9.39 -27.08
C ARG A 402 -27.88 10.58 -26.25
N VAL A 403 -27.17 10.90 -25.18
CA VAL A 403 -27.62 11.90 -24.18
C VAL A 403 -27.05 13.28 -24.45
N LEU A 404 -25.82 13.39 -24.99
CA LEU A 404 -25.15 14.67 -25.16
C LEU A 404 -25.37 15.30 -26.53
N VAL A 405 -25.72 16.58 -26.52
CA VAL A 405 -25.88 17.41 -27.72
C VAL A 405 -25.00 18.66 -27.57
N PRO A 406 -24.04 18.89 -28.50
CA PRO A 406 -23.70 18.10 -29.69
C PRO A 406 -23.16 16.70 -29.34
N ALA A 407 -23.28 15.76 -30.28
CA ALA A 407 -22.76 14.41 -30.08
C ALA A 407 -21.24 14.44 -29.82
N PRO A 408 -20.75 13.70 -28.80
CA PRO A 408 -19.34 13.74 -28.44
C PRO A 408 -18.46 13.15 -29.56
N ARG A 409 -17.36 13.85 -29.85
CA ARG A 409 -16.31 13.39 -30.77
C ARG A 409 -15.12 12.88 -29.95
N VAL A 410 -14.36 11.94 -30.52
CA VAL A 410 -13.19 11.36 -29.83
C VAL A 410 -11.95 12.15 -30.21
N ALA A 411 -11.31 12.77 -29.21
CA ALA A 411 -10.04 13.50 -29.36
C ALA A 411 -8.82 12.58 -29.12
N GLY A 412 -8.97 11.51 -28.34
CA GLY A 412 -7.88 10.62 -28.02
C GLY A 412 -8.32 9.44 -27.15
N CYS A 413 -7.41 8.49 -26.92
CA CYS A 413 -7.66 7.33 -26.09
C CYS A 413 -6.39 6.79 -25.44
N GLU A 414 -6.56 6.13 -24.30
CA GLU A 414 -5.52 5.35 -23.61
C GLU A 414 -6.17 4.21 -22.83
N GLY A 415 -5.90 2.98 -23.25
CA GLY A 415 -6.50 1.79 -22.64
C GLY A 415 -8.05 1.81 -22.73
N LYS A 416 -8.71 1.73 -21.58
CA LYS A 416 -10.18 1.75 -21.48
C LYS A 416 -10.78 3.17 -21.44
N LYS A 417 -9.97 4.22 -21.50
CA LYS A 417 -10.40 5.61 -21.42
C LYS A 417 -10.39 6.28 -22.78
N LEU A 418 -11.34 7.19 -22.94
CA LEU A 418 -11.46 8.07 -24.10
C LEU A 418 -11.42 9.51 -23.63
N ILE A 419 -10.85 10.39 -24.46
CA ILE A 419 -11.06 11.83 -24.41
C ILE A 419 -12.12 12.16 -25.42
N LEU A 420 -13.22 12.72 -24.95
CA LEU A 420 -14.33 13.20 -25.76
C LEU A 420 -14.33 14.72 -25.74
N TYR A 421 -14.77 15.36 -26.81
CA TYR A 421 -14.95 16.80 -26.86
C TYR A 421 -16.29 17.18 -27.51
N ASN A 422 -16.82 18.35 -27.12
CA ASN A 422 -18.06 18.90 -27.67
C ASN A 422 -17.79 19.77 -28.90
N ARG A 423 -16.71 20.57 -28.91
CA ARG A 423 -16.29 21.46 -29.97
C ARG A 423 -14.79 21.39 -30.13
N ASP A 424 -14.31 21.38 -31.36
CA ASP A 424 -12.88 21.42 -31.65
C ASP A 424 -12.40 22.87 -31.62
N PRO A 425 -11.44 23.23 -30.78
CA PRO A 425 -10.82 24.55 -30.83
C PRO A 425 -9.86 24.74 -32.02
N GLU A 426 -9.42 23.64 -32.61
CA GLU A 426 -8.54 23.61 -33.80
C GLU A 426 -8.88 22.33 -34.58
N ASP A 427 -9.27 22.46 -35.84
CA ASP A 427 -9.64 21.37 -36.76
C ASP A 427 -8.52 20.30 -36.92
N ARG A 428 -8.26 19.50 -35.89
CA ARG A 428 -7.27 18.44 -35.93
C ARG A 428 -7.94 17.05 -35.85
N PRO A 429 -7.55 16.11 -36.74
CA PRO A 429 -8.07 14.75 -36.70
C PRO A 429 -7.72 14.03 -35.39
N PRO A 430 -8.57 13.13 -34.90
CA PRO A 430 -8.33 12.37 -33.67
C PRO A 430 -7.09 11.50 -33.78
N ASP A 431 -6.15 11.67 -32.86
CA ASP A 431 -4.94 10.87 -32.78
C ASP A 431 -5.16 9.63 -31.86
N CYS A 432 -6.09 8.78 -32.27
CA CYS A 432 -6.14 7.40 -31.79
C CYS A 432 -5.21 6.59 -32.67
N GLY A 433 -3.91 6.74 -32.43
CA GLY A 433 -2.89 6.01 -33.21
C GLY A 433 -3.19 4.52 -33.22
N SER A 434 -2.98 3.90 -34.36
CA SER A 434 -3.03 2.45 -34.65
C SER A 434 -2.00 1.61 -33.88
N GLY A 435 -1.64 2.03 -32.66
CA GLY A 435 -0.65 1.41 -31.77
C GLY A 435 -1.22 0.39 -30.80
N GLY A 436 -2.09 -0.50 -31.27
CA GLY A 436 -2.61 -1.55 -30.41
C GLY A 436 -3.12 -2.75 -31.18
N LYS A 437 -2.22 -3.70 -31.50
CA LYS A 437 -2.61 -5.07 -31.87
C LYS A 437 -3.38 -5.83 -30.74
N ALA A 438 -3.84 -5.13 -29.71
CA ALA A 438 -4.69 -5.66 -28.65
C ALA A 438 -6.20 -5.58 -28.96
N ASP A 439 -6.61 -4.87 -30.02
CA ASP A 439 -8.03 -4.65 -30.32
C ASP A 439 -8.71 -5.80 -31.09
N ALA A 440 -7.96 -6.80 -31.56
CA ALA A 440 -8.52 -7.95 -32.27
C ALA A 440 -9.07 -9.05 -31.31
N ALA A 441 -8.61 -9.08 -30.06
CA ALA A 441 -9.09 -10.07 -29.08
C ALA A 441 -10.36 -9.63 -28.32
N ASP A 442 -10.60 -8.32 -28.19
CA ASP A 442 -11.78 -7.78 -27.47
C ASP A 442 -13.05 -7.77 -28.35
N SER A 443 -12.91 -7.81 -29.70
CA SER A 443 -14.07 -7.90 -30.60
C SER A 443 -14.70 -9.31 -30.62
N ALA A 444 -13.94 -10.34 -30.24
CA ALA A 444 -14.43 -11.72 -30.22
C ALA A 444 -15.17 -12.08 -28.91
N VAL A 445 -15.03 -11.30 -27.86
CA VAL A 445 -15.69 -11.56 -26.55
C VAL A 445 -17.07 -10.90 -26.45
N LEU A 446 -17.39 -9.96 -27.34
CA LEU A 446 -18.71 -9.27 -27.35
C LEU A 446 -19.75 -9.93 -28.27
N GLY A 447 -19.44 -11.10 -28.88
CA GLY A 447 -20.27 -11.78 -29.87
C GLY A 447 -21.05 -13.02 -29.40
N ASN A 448 -20.99 -13.43 -28.14
CA ASN A 448 -21.81 -14.55 -27.66
C ASN A 448 -22.21 -14.36 -26.19
N GLY A 449 -23.32 -13.68 -25.97
CA GLY A 449 -24.11 -13.80 -24.76
C GLY A 449 -25.28 -14.71 -25.03
N PRO A 450 -25.49 -15.81 -24.31
CA PRO A 450 -26.77 -16.49 -24.32
C PRO A 450 -27.76 -15.75 -23.43
N ASP A 451 -28.90 -15.44 -24.00
CA ASP A 451 -30.14 -15.20 -23.26
C ASP A 451 -30.45 -16.38 -22.32
N GLY A 452 -30.89 -16.08 -21.12
CA GLY A 452 -31.65 -17.01 -20.31
C GLY A 452 -31.00 -17.55 -19.04
N LEU A 453 -31.46 -16.98 -17.96
CA LEU A 453 -31.84 -17.37 -16.59
C LEU A 453 -31.21 -16.51 -15.52
#